data_a4f7f2c84079f191aa6e12a169c303fc
#
_entry.id   a4f7f2c84079f191aa6e12a169c303fc
#
_cell.length_a   1.000
_cell.length_b   1.000
_cell.length_c   1.000
_cell.angle_alpha   90.00
_cell.angle_beta   90.00
_cell.angle_gamma   90.00
#
_symmetry.space_group_name_H-M   'P 1'
#
loop_
_entity.id
_entity.type
_entity.pdbx_description
1 polymer ?
#
loop_
_entity_poly.entity_id
_entity_poly.type
_entity_poly.pdbx_seq_one_letter_code
_entity_poly.pdbx_strand_id
1 'polypeptide(L)'
;MPDREDGPVLVRRKPFADERRAFARIFCAEALAEIGWPGPVAQINHSRTERAGTLRGMHYQRPPYAEAKLVVCIRGAVHDVAVDVHDDSPARYSHVGVELSAEAGTAIYVPEGFAHGFQALPDDAELIYIHSVAY
;
A
#
# COMPACT_ATOMS: atom_id res chain seq x y z
N MET A 1 -5.24 15.44 -7.25
CA MET A 1 -4.42 14.69 -8.21
C MET A 1 -5.27 14.28 -9.39
N PRO A 2 -4.82 14.50 -10.61
CA PRO A 2 -5.61 14.06 -11.76
C PRO A 2 -5.71 12.53 -11.76
N ASP A 3 -6.84 12.03 -12.23
CA ASP A 3 -7.04 10.61 -12.36
C ASP A 3 -6.01 10.04 -13.33
N ARG A 4 -5.25 9.09 -12.83
CA ARG A 4 -4.24 8.37 -13.59
C ARG A 4 -4.60 6.90 -13.57
N GLU A 5 -4.70 6.31 -14.76
CA GLU A 5 -4.96 4.87 -14.86
C GLU A 5 -3.87 4.03 -14.21
N ASP A 6 -2.65 4.57 -14.15
CA ASP A 6 -1.46 3.90 -13.61
C ASP A 6 -1.00 4.43 -12.25
N GLY A 7 -1.82 5.26 -11.59
CA GLY A 7 -1.48 5.83 -10.29
C GLY A 7 -1.87 4.96 -9.11
N PRO A 8 -1.52 5.40 -7.88
CA PRO A 8 -1.93 4.71 -6.66
C PRO A 8 -3.45 4.61 -6.53
N VAL A 9 -3.92 3.48 -6.02
CA VAL A 9 -5.36 3.20 -5.88
C VAL A 9 -5.66 2.83 -4.43
N LEU A 10 -6.60 3.54 -3.83
CA LEU A 10 -7.11 3.19 -2.51
C LEU A 10 -8.06 2.00 -2.65
N VAL A 11 -7.79 0.95 -1.91
CA VAL A 11 -8.56 -0.30 -1.95
C VAL A 11 -9.30 -0.45 -0.62
N ARG A 12 -10.59 -0.69 -0.69
CA ARG A 12 -11.40 -0.93 0.51
C ARG A 12 -11.81 -2.39 0.57
N ARG A 13 -11.47 -3.03 1.68
CA ARG A 13 -11.92 -4.39 1.96
C ARG A 13 -13.34 -4.34 2.50
N LYS A 14 -14.10 -5.40 2.20
CA LYS A 14 -15.43 -5.59 2.78
C LYS A 14 -15.34 -6.68 3.83
N PRO A 15 -15.20 -6.34 5.11
CA PRO A 15 -15.15 -7.34 6.15
C PRO A 15 -16.52 -7.98 6.33
N PHE A 16 -16.52 -9.29 6.55
CA PHE A 16 -17.71 -10.02 6.99
C PHE A 16 -17.59 -10.21 8.50
N ALA A 17 -18.52 -9.64 9.24
CA ALA A 17 -18.58 -9.76 10.68
C ALA A 17 -19.78 -10.59 11.08
N ASP A 18 -19.58 -11.56 11.97
CA ASP A 18 -20.66 -12.30 12.61
C ASP A 18 -20.37 -12.39 14.11
N GLU A 19 -21.20 -13.14 14.84
CA GLU A 19 -21.03 -13.28 16.29
C GLU A 19 -19.69 -13.85 16.72
N ARG A 20 -18.98 -14.50 15.81
CA ARG A 20 -17.71 -15.17 16.10
C ARG A 20 -16.51 -14.32 15.77
N ARG A 21 -16.47 -13.70 14.59
CA ARG A 21 -15.33 -12.94 14.12
C ARG A 21 -15.65 -12.10 12.90
N ALA A 22 -14.77 -11.13 12.66
CA ALA A 22 -14.68 -10.47 11.37
C ALA A 22 -13.81 -11.30 10.44
N PHE A 23 -14.17 -11.32 9.17
CA PHE A 23 -13.41 -11.99 8.11
C PHE A 23 -13.28 -11.00 6.95
N ALA A 24 -12.07 -10.83 6.42
CA ALA A 24 -11.86 -9.93 5.29
C ALA A 24 -10.79 -10.50 4.36
N ARG A 25 -11.01 -10.30 3.07
CA ARG A 25 -10.01 -10.65 2.06
C ARG A 25 -8.95 -9.54 2.02
N ILE A 26 -7.69 -9.93 2.09
CA ILE A 26 -6.58 -8.99 2.03
C ILE A 26 -6.10 -8.80 0.58
N PHE A 27 -5.99 -9.89 -0.17
CA PHE A 27 -5.53 -9.86 -1.55
C PHE A 27 -6.38 -10.77 -2.42
N CYS A 28 -6.72 -10.29 -3.61
CA CYS A 28 -7.40 -11.07 -4.63
C CYS A 28 -6.73 -10.80 -5.97
N ALA A 29 -6.13 -11.84 -6.56
CA ALA A 29 -5.39 -11.69 -7.82
C ALA A 29 -6.25 -11.12 -8.94
N GLU A 30 -7.51 -11.59 -9.07
CA GLU A 30 -8.43 -11.09 -10.10
C GLU A 30 -8.73 -9.60 -9.92
N ALA A 31 -9.09 -9.20 -8.70
CA ALA A 31 -9.43 -7.81 -8.43
C ALA A 31 -8.23 -6.88 -8.61
N LEU A 32 -7.05 -7.31 -8.16
CA LEU A 32 -5.84 -6.51 -8.28
C LEU A 32 -5.36 -6.42 -9.72
N ALA A 33 -5.57 -7.46 -10.54
CA ALA A 33 -5.24 -7.44 -11.96
C ALA A 33 -6.03 -6.33 -12.69
N GLU A 34 -7.27 -6.10 -12.30
CA GLU A 34 -8.11 -5.05 -12.90
C GLU A 34 -7.55 -3.64 -12.68
N ILE A 35 -6.81 -3.43 -11.60
CA ILE A 35 -6.20 -2.12 -11.30
C ILE A 35 -4.72 -2.07 -11.63
N GLY A 36 -4.17 -3.10 -12.26
CA GLY A 36 -2.82 -3.09 -12.80
C GLY A 36 -1.80 -3.97 -12.12
N TRP A 37 -2.21 -4.87 -11.22
CA TRP A 37 -1.25 -5.79 -10.58
C TRP A 37 -0.54 -6.63 -11.65
N PRO A 38 0.83 -6.58 -11.69
CA PRO A 38 1.56 -7.05 -12.87
C PRO A 38 1.86 -8.54 -12.92
N GLY A 39 1.35 -9.35 -12.04
CA GLY A 39 1.65 -10.78 -12.11
C GLY A 39 1.55 -11.50 -10.78
N PRO A 40 2.30 -12.59 -10.59
CA PRO A 40 2.25 -13.32 -9.32
C PRO A 40 2.83 -12.52 -8.16
N VAL A 41 2.42 -12.88 -6.95
CA VAL A 41 3.01 -12.35 -5.73
C VAL A 41 4.39 -12.97 -5.56
N ALA A 42 5.42 -12.14 -5.44
CA ALA A 42 6.78 -12.60 -5.24
C ALA A 42 7.14 -12.74 -3.76
N GLN A 43 6.59 -11.85 -2.92
CA GLN A 43 6.99 -11.80 -1.51
C GLN A 43 5.91 -11.09 -0.71
N ILE A 44 5.74 -11.50 0.54
CA ILE A 44 4.85 -10.81 1.48
C ILE A 44 5.67 -10.52 2.74
N ASN A 45 5.68 -9.26 3.16
CA ASN A 45 6.39 -8.83 4.35
C ASN A 45 5.42 -8.23 5.37
N HIS A 46 5.84 -8.21 6.62
CA HIS A 46 5.08 -7.68 7.73
C HIS A 46 5.95 -6.72 8.52
N SER A 47 5.43 -5.56 8.85
CA SER A 47 6.12 -4.63 9.74
C SER A 47 5.25 -4.29 10.93
N ARG A 48 5.93 -4.04 12.05
CA ARG A 48 5.33 -3.48 13.25
C ARG A 48 6.12 -2.25 13.64
N THR A 49 5.42 -1.15 13.86
CA THR A 49 6.00 0.12 14.27
C THR A 49 5.53 0.41 15.68
N GLU A 50 6.45 0.31 16.65
CA GLU A 50 6.12 0.34 18.07
C GLU A 50 5.64 1.70 18.58
N ARG A 51 6.21 2.79 18.06
CA ARG A 51 5.93 4.13 18.58
C ARG A 51 5.13 4.98 17.61
N ALA A 52 4.10 5.64 18.14
CA ALA A 52 3.35 6.65 17.42
C ALA A 52 4.27 7.72 16.85
N GLY A 53 3.97 8.22 15.67
CA GLY A 53 4.74 9.28 15.01
C GLY A 53 5.97 8.82 14.25
N THR A 54 6.35 7.55 14.35
CA THR A 54 7.51 7.03 13.64
C THR A 54 7.29 7.09 12.15
N LEU A 55 8.29 7.61 11.44
CA LEU A 55 8.30 7.68 9.97
C LEU A 55 9.13 6.54 9.39
N ARG A 56 8.62 5.91 8.33
CA ARG A 56 9.36 4.92 7.55
C ARG A 56 9.26 5.28 6.06
N GLY A 57 10.39 5.31 5.39
CA GLY A 57 10.47 5.60 3.99
C GLY A 57 11.33 6.80 3.69
N MET A 58 11.29 7.37 2.52
CA MET A 58 10.56 6.86 1.34
C MET A 58 11.41 5.78 0.68
N HIS A 59 10.76 4.74 0.15
CA HIS A 59 11.45 3.62 -0.51
C HIS A 59 10.88 3.37 -1.90
N TYR A 60 11.74 3.05 -2.87
CA TYR A 60 11.32 2.50 -4.14
C TYR A 60 12.48 1.73 -4.76
N GLN A 61 12.17 0.85 -5.71
CA GLN A 61 13.16 0.08 -6.43
C GLN A 61 13.23 0.56 -7.87
N ARG A 62 14.46 0.72 -8.38
CA ARG A 62 14.70 1.15 -9.75
C ARG A 62 14.59 -0.03 -10.71
N PRO A 63 14.24 0.22 -12.00
CA PRO A 63 14.35 -0.84 -13.00
C PRO A 63 15.77 -1.42 -13.04
N PRO A 64 15.95 -2.73 -13.24
CA PRO A 64 14.92 -3.73 -13.56
C PRO A 64 14.19 -4.31 -12.34
N TYR A 65 14.37 -3.74 -11.16
CA TYR A 65 13.79 -4.25 -9.91
C TYR A 65 12.55 -3.46 -9.47
N ALA A 66 12.00 -2.65 -10.37
CA ALA A 66 10.80 -1.86 -10.06
C ALA A 66 9.67 -2.77 -9.60
N GLU A 67 8.98 -2.37 -8.53
CA GLU A 67 7.93 -3.20 -7.95
C GLU A 67 6.62 -2.45 -7.82
N ALA A 68 5.53 -3.20 -7.97
CA ALA A 68 4.23 -2.80 -7.48
C ALA A 68 4.00 -3.47 -6.14
N LYS A 69 3.26 -2.80 -5.25
CA LYS A 69 2.93 -3.39 -3.95
C LYS A 69 1.55 -2.99 -3.49
N LEU A 70 0.94 -3.87 -2.72
CA LEU A 70 -0.28 -3.60 -1.99
C LEU A 70 0.12 -3.47 -0.51
N VAL A 71 -0.22 -2.35 0.10
CA VAL A 71 0.07 -2.07 1.50
C VAL A 71 -1.23 -2.11 2.28
N VAL A 72 -1.31 -2.98 3.28
CA VAL A 72 -2.54 -3.24 4.04
C VAL A 72 -2.26 -2.97 5.51
N CYS A 73 -3.07 -2.11 6.12
CA CYS A 73 -2.99 -1.88 7.56
C CYS A 73 -3.84 -2.92 8.28
N ILE A 74 -3.21 -3.72 9.13
CA ILE A 74 -3.89 -4.80 9.86
C ILE A 74 -4.04 -4.50 11.35
N ARG A 75 -3.37 -3.46 11.85
CA ARG A 75 -3.52 -3.00 13.23
C ARG A 75 -3.22 -1.50 13.29
N GLY A 76 -4.10 -0.75 13.94
CA GLY A 76 -3.92 0.69 14.10
C GLY A 76 -4.22 1.46 12.84
N ALA A 77 -3.43 2.50 12.58
CA ALA A 77 -3.59 3.39 11.44
C ALA A 77 -2.27 4.04 11.07
N VAL A 78 -2.11 4.37 9.80
CA VAL A 78 -0.94 5.09 9.30
C VAL A 78 -1.38 6.17 8.32
N HIS A 79 -0.60 7.27 8.27
CA HIS A 79 -0.69 8.21 7.16
C HIS A 79 0.28 7.73 6.09
N ASP A 80 -0.25 7.29 4.97
CA ASP A 80 0.50 6.63 3.90
C ASP A 80 0.67 7.57 2.72
N VAL A 81 1.87 7.61 2.15
CA VAL A 81 2.21 8.54 1.07
C VAL A 81 2.89 7.79 -0.06
N ALA A 82 2.44 8.05 -1.29
CA ALA A 82 3.08 7.57 -2.50
C ALA A 82 3.45 8.77 -3.39
N VAL A 83 4.69 8.81 -3.86
CA VAL A 83 5.22 9.92 -4.65
C VAL A 83 5.65 9.40 -6.01
N ASP A 84 5.21 10.07 -7.08
CA ASP A 84 5.65 9.76 -8.44
C ASP A 84 7.12 10.11 -8.60
N VAL A 85 7.94 9.12 -8.91
CA VAL A 85 9.38 9.31 -9.14
C VAL A 85 9.82 8.86 -10.54
N HIS A 86 8.87 8.78 -11.49
CA HIS A 86 9.22 8.52 -12.88
C HIS A 86 10.01 9.69 -13.46
N ASP A 87 11.13 9.40 -14.12
CA ASP A 87 12.03 10.42 -14.66
C ASP A 87 11.37 11.28 -15.74
N ASP A 88 10.51 10.69 -16.54
CA ASP A 88 9.90 11.31 -17.71
C ASP A 88 8.42 11.66 -17.53
N SER A 89 7.91 11.53 -16.33
CA SER A 89 6.50 11.83 -16.06
C SER A 89 6.28 13.34 -15.89
N PRO A 90 5.26 13.92 -16.54
CA PRO A 90 4.88 15.31 -16.27
C PRO A 90 4.32 15.50 -14.86
N ALA A 91 3.90 14.41 -14.21
CA ALA A 91 3.42 14.41 -12.83
C ALA A 91 4.51 14.07 -11.82
N ARG A 92 5.79 14.11 -12.22
CA ARG A 92 6.92 13.80 -11.34
C ARG A 92 6.84 14.62 -10.06
N TYR A 93 7.04 13.93 -8.93
CA TYR A 93 6.94 14.48 -7.57
C TYR A 93 5.52 14.83 -7.10
N SER A 94 4.50 14.61 -7.91
CA SER A 94 3.15 14.63 -7.38
C SER A 94 2.97 13.47 -6.40
N HIS A 95 2.11 13.65 -5.41
CA HIS A 95 1.94 12.65 -4.35
C HIS A 95 0.48 12.45 -3.99
N VAL A 96 0.21 11.28 -3.41
CA VAL A 96 -1.07 10.92 -2.81
C VAL A 96 -0.82 10.58 -1.36
N GLY A 97 -1.57 11.22 -0.46
CA GLY A 97 -1.55 10.90 0.96
C GLY A 97 -2.91 10.38 1.38
N VAL A 98 -2.94 9.25 2.05
CA VAL A 98 -4.19 8.64 2.53
C VAL A 98 -3.98 8.05 3.92
N GLU A 99 -5.04 8.00 4.70
CA GLU A 99 -5.01 7.27 5.95
C GLU A 99 -5.43 5.83 5.68
N LEU A 100 -4.59 4.89 6.10
CA LEU A 100 -4.92 3.47 6.09
C LEU A 100 -5.20 3.05 7.53
N SER A 101 -6.27 2.31 7.75
CA SER A 101 -6.56 1.79 9.09
C SER A 101 -7.11 0.38 9.03
N ALA A 102 -6.82 -0.37 10.08
CA ALA A 102 -7.36 -1.71 10.23
C ALA A 102 -8.88 -1.67 10.38
N GLU A 103 -9.39 -0.68 11.12
CA GLU A 103 -10.82 -0.52 11.35
C GLU A 103 -11.59 -0.23 10.07
N ALA A 104 -11.09 0.68 9.24
CA ALA A 104 -11.73 1.02 7.97
C ALA A 104 -11.51 -0.02 6.89
N GLY A 105 -10.57 -0.95 7.10
CA GLY A 105 -10.26 -1.97 6.12
C GLY A 105 -9.63 -1.43 4.85
N THR A 106 -8.82 -0.37 4.95
CA THR A 106 -8.24 0.27 3.79
C THR A 106 -6.83 -0.22 3.49
N ALA A 107 -6.49 -0.24 2.22
CA ALA A 107 -5.18 -0.59 1.69
C ALA A 107 -4.87 0.34 0.52
N ILE A 108 -3.61 0.42 0.13
CA ILE A 108 -3.21 1.19 -1.04
C ILE A 108 -2.44 0.30 -2.01
N TYR A 109 -2.82 0.34 -3.28
CA TYR A 109 -2.03 -0.23 -4.36
C TYR A 109 -1.06 0.84 -4.86
N VAL A 110 0.24 0.55 -4.78
CA VAL A 110 1.31 1.45 -5.22
C VAL A 110 1.96 0.83 -6.45
N PRO A 111 1.74 1.38 -7.64
CA PRO A 111 2.34 0.82 -8.86
C PRO A 111 3.84 1.10 -8.94
N GLU A 112 4.47 0.47 -9.92
CA GLU A 112 5.89 0.73 -10.23
C GLU A 112 6.13 2.21 -10.48
N GLY A 113 7.29 2.70 -10.09
CA GLY A 113 7.69 4.09 -10.31
C GLY A 113 7.21 5.06 -9.25
N PHE A 114 6.70 4.55 -8.13
CA PHE A 114 6.30 5.37 -6.99
C PHE A 114 7.13 5.03 -5.76
N ALA A 115 7.66 6.05 -5.10
CA ALA A 115 8.24 5.90 -3.78
C ALA A 115 7.13 5.85 -2.74
N HIS A 116 7.31 5.07 -1.70
CA HIS A 116 6.30 4.83 -0.68
C HIS A 116 6.88 5.02 0.71
N GLY A 117 6.09 5.60 1.59
CA GLY A 117 6.42 5.73 2.99
C GLY A 117 5.18 5.97 3.83
N PHE A 118 5.34 5.98 5.13
CA PHE A 118 4.22 6.21 6.03
C PHE A 118 4.68 6.75 7.39
N GLN A 119 3.73 7.33 8.09
CA GLN A 119 3.88 7.71 9.50
C GLN A 119 2.86 6.93 10.32
N ALA A 120 3.34 6.24 11.35
CA ALA A 120 2.45 5.56 12.29
C ALA A 120 1.69 6.58 13.13
N LEU A 121 0.39 6.41 13.28
CA LEU A 121 -0.45 7.34 14.05
C LEU A 121 -0.57 6.89 15.50
N PRO A 122 -0.98 5.63 15.82
CA PRO A 122 -0.93 5.12 17.18
C PRO A 122 0.37 4.33 17.43
N ASP A 123 0.56 3.88 18.66
CA ASP A 123 1.58 2.86 18.95
C ASP A 123 1.17 1.52 18.32
N ASP A 124 2.17 0.70 18.02
CA ASP A 124 1.98 -0.68 17.52
C ASP A 124 1.16 -0.81 16.23
N ALA A 125 1.34 0.12 15.30
CA ALA A 125 0.76 -0.03 13.98
C ALA A 125 1.42 -1.18 13.22
N GLU A 126 0.62 -1.99 12.51
CA GLU A 126 1.13 -3.14 11.76
C GLU A 126 0.63 -3.10 10.32
N LEU A 127 1.57 -3.32 9.39
CA LEU A 127 1.30 -3.36 7.97
C LEU A 127 1.73 -4.69 7.37
N ILE A 128 0.99 -5.13 6.37
CA ILE A 128 1.38 -6.22 5.47
C ILE A 128 1.69 -5.59 4.11
N TYR A 129 2.80 -6.00 3.51
CA TYR A 129 3.23 -5.57 2.19
C TYR A 129 3.22 -6.77 1.26
N ILE A 130 2.49 -6.66 0.16
CA ILE A 130 2.44 -7.70 -0.86
C ILE A 130 3.18 -7.16 -2.08
N HIS A 131 4.26 -7.83 -2.46
CA HIS A 131 5.22 -7.35 -3.47
C HIS A 131 5.13 -8.16 -4.76
N SER A 132 5.20 -7.46 -5.88
CA SER A 132 5.28 -8.08 -7.21
C SER A 132 6.69 -8.53 -7.56
N VAL A 133 7.70 -7.99 -6.89
CA VAL A 133 9.11 -8.32 -7.06
C VAL A 133 9.72 -8.42 -5.67
N ALA A 134 10.71 -9.28 -5.49
CA ALA A 134 11.38 -9.44 -4.20
C ALA A 134 12.04 -8.14 -3.76
N TYR A 135 11.82 -7.83 -2.50
CA TYR A 135 12.37 -6.62 -1.86
C TYR A 135 13.77 -6.90 -1.33
#